data_610b14272fce39ef4a4dd3a6293bbb32
#
_entry.id   610b14272fce39ef4a4dd3a6293bbb32
#
_cell.length_a   1.000
_cell.length_b   1.000
_cell.length_c   1.000
_cell.angle_alpha   90.00
_cell.angle_beta   90.00
_cell.angle_gamma   90.00
#
_symmetry.space_group_name_H-M   'P 1'
#
loop_
_entity.id
_entity.type
_entity.pdbx_description
1 polymer ?
#
loop_
_entity_poly.entity_id
_entity_poly.type
_entity_poly.pdbx_seq_one_letter_code
_entity_poly.pdbx_strand_id
1 'polypeptide(L)' 'MTTERTEERKNRFNGESYMLTPAEAIKHDRIFINELGATIEDKEAGIDGTSKLWDKVRADLNWFRQHNAAAYMVLLD' A
#
# COMPACT_ATOMS: atom_id res chain seq x y z
N MET A 1 5.76 11.00 19.65
CA MET A 1 5.40 10.46 18.31
C MET A 1 5.00 11.63 17.42
N THR A 2 5.58 11.71 16.24
CA THR A 2 5.28 12.82 15.34
C THR A 2 4.12 12.49 14.42
N THR A 3 3.24 13.49 14.20
CA THR A 3 2.19 13.42 13.21
C THR A 3 2.53 14.21 11.95
N GLU A 4 3.77 14.73 11.89
CA GLU A 4 4.22 15.47 10.73
C GLU A 4 4.36 14.57 9.52
N ARG A 5 4.02 15.12 8.35
CA ARG A 5 4.12 14.41 7.08
C ARG A 5 5.50 14.68 6.49
N THR A 6 6.42 13.76 6.77
CA THR A 6 7.83 13.89 6.40
C THR A 6 8.26 12.89 5.32
N GLU A 7 7.42 11.90 5.00
CA GLU A 7 7.78 10.82 4.10
C GLU A 7 7.08 10.98 2.75
N GLU A 8 7.84 11.38 1.73
CA GLU A 8 7.27 11.47 0.38
C GLU A 8 7.13 10.09 -0.25
N ARG A 9 5.99 9.86 -0.87
CA ARG A 9 5.78 8.68 -1.71
C ARG A 9 5.14 9.11 -3.03
N LYS A 10 5.37 8.34 -4.08
CA LYS A 10 4.88 8.64 -5.42
C LYS A 10 4.00 7.52 -5.95
N ASN A 11 3.00 7.90 -6.72
CA ASN A 11 2.21 6.93 -7.46
C ASN A 11 3.08 6.35 -8.57
N ARG A 12 3.21 5.04 -8.62
CA ARG A 12 4.08 4.34 -9.57
C ARG A 12 3.62 4.45 -11.02
N PHE A 13 2.37 4.85 -11.24
CA PHE A 13 1.80 4.94 -12.59
C PHE A 13 1.86 6.35 -13.18
N ASN A 14 1.61 7.37 -12.39
CA ASN A 14 1.51 8.76 -12.90
C ASN A 14 2.53 9.72 -12.29
N GLY A 15 3.33 9.28 -11.34
CA GLY A 15 4.37 10.10 -10.72
C GLY A 15 3.88 11.16 -9.73
N GLU A 16 2.58 11.23 -9.46
CA GLU A 16 2.06 12.14 -8.45
C GLU A 16 2.57 11.74 -7.07
N SER A 17 2.88 12.75 -6.25
CA SER A 17 3.43 12.50 -4.92
C SER A 17 2.51 13.00 -3.82
N TYR A 18 2.68 12.45 -2.64
CA TYR A 18 1.96 12.85 -1.44
C TYR A 18 2.86 12.65 -0.23
N MET A 19 2.83 13.61 0.69
CA MET A 19 3.62 13.53 1.93
C MET A 19 2.86 12.75 2.99
N LEU A 20 3.49 11.72 3.52
CA LEU A 20 2.89 10.83 4.53
C LEU A 20 3.57 11.02 5.88
N THR A 21 2.86 10.68 6.95
CA THR A 21 3.49 10.50 8.25
C THR A 21 4.33 9.22 8.22
N PRO A 22 5.31 9.05 9.13
CA PRO A 22 6.07 7.80 9.18
C PRO A 22 5.20 6.54 9.29
N ALA A 23 4.14 6.60 10.08
CA ALA A 23 3.22 5.46 10.22
C ALA A 23 2.49 5.14 8.91
N GLU A 24 2.03 6.18 8.20
CA GLU A 24 1.40 6.02 6.89
C GLU A 24 2.38 5.45 5.86
N ALA A 25 3.63 5.91 5.90
CA ALA A 25 4.66 5.42 4.98
C ALA A 25 4.94 3.94 5.17
N ILE A 26 4.99 3.47 6.41
CA ILE A 26 5.16 2.04 6.71
C ILE A 26 4.00 1.24 6.12
N LYS A 27 2.77 1.70 6.31
CA LYS A 27 1.58 1.04 5.74
C LYS A 27 1.63 1.02 4.22
N HIS A 28 2.01 2.14 3.61
CA HIS A 28 2.15 2.25 2.16
C HIS A 28 3.15 1.23 1.62
N ASP A 29 4.33 1.18 2.24
CA ASP A 29 5.40 0.29 1.78
C ASP A 29 5.00 -1.18 1.96
N ARG A 30 4.30 -1.51 3.05
CA ARG A 30 3.80 -2.87 3.30
C ARG A 30 2.82 -3.35 2.23
N ILE A 31 1.99 -2.44 1.70
CA ILE A 31 1.06 -2.80 0.63
C ILE A 31 1.82 -3.37 -0.56
N PHE A 32 2.88 -2.70 -0.99
CA PHE A 32 3.65 -3.14 -2.14
C PHE A 32 4.48 -4.39 -1.86
N ILE A 33 5.03 -4.50 -0.66
CA ILE A 33 5.77 -5.69 -0.24
C ILE A 33 4.84 -6.91 -0.22
N ASN A 34 3.66 -6.77 0.36
CA ASN A 34 2.69 -7.86 0.43
C ASN A 34 2.11 -8.19 -0.95
N GLU A 35 1.89 -7.18 -1.79
CA GLU A 35 1.42 -7.39 -3.16
C GLU A 35 2.45 -8.20 -3.96
N LEU A 36 3.73 -7.85 -3.86
CA LEU A 36 4.79 -8.59 -4.52
C LEU A 36 4.87 -10.02 -4.02
N GLY A 37 4.83 -10.21 -2.68
CA GLY A 37 4.85 -11.54 -2.08
C GLY A 37 3.64 -12.38 -2.50
N ALA A 38 2.46 -11.78 -2.53
CA ALA A 38 1.23 -12.45 -2.96
C ALA A 38 1.33 -12.90 -4.42
N THR A 39 1.84 -12.03 -5.27
CA THR A 39 2.03 -12.34 -6.70
C THR A 39 2.98 -13.52 -6.89
N ILE A 40 4.08 -13.53 -6.13
CA ILE A 40 5.06 -14.63 -6.20
C ILE A 40 4.42 -15.93 -5.71
N GLU A 41 3.70 -15.92 -4.59
CA GLU A 41 3.04 -17.10 -4.07
C GLU A 41 2.00 -17.66 -5.04
N ASP A 42 1.18 -16.78 -5.63
CA ASP A 42 0.18 -17.18 -6.61
C ASP A 42 0.83 -17.81 -7.84
N LYS A 43 1.94 -17.24 -8.30
CA LYS A 43 2.66 -17.74 -9.46
C LYS A 43 3.24 -19.13 -9.18
N GLU A 44 3.80 -19.35 -7.99
CA GLU A 44 4.34 -20.65 -7.59
C GLU A 44 3.25 -21.69 -7.46
N ALA A 45 2.07 -21.30 -6.97
CA ALA A 45 0.92 -22.20 -6.85
C ALA A 45 0.21 -22.44 -8.19
N GLY A 46 0.47 -21.60 -9.19
CA GLY A 46 -0.20 -21.66 -10.48
C GLY A 46 -1.66 -21.20 -10.46
N ILE A 47 -2.07 -20.52 -9.40
CA ILE A 47 -3.44 -20.03 -9.20
C ILE A 47 -3.39 -18.59 -8.72
N ASP A 48 -4.04 -17.68 -9.43
CA ASP A 48 -4.08 -16.27 -9.07
C ASP A 48 -5.04 -16.00 -7.90
N GLY A 49 -4.65 -15.07 -7.04
CA GLY A 49 -5.52 -14.53 -6.00
C GLY A 49 -5.72 -15.43 -4.78
N THR A 50 -4.90 -16.47 -4.62
CA THR A 50 -5.06 -17.43 -3.53
C THR A 50 -4.18 -17.15 -2.31
N SER A 51 -3.16 -16.31 -2.44
CA SER A 51 -2.27 -16.01 -1.33
C SER A 51 -3.01 -15.25 -0.23
N LYS A 52 -2.75 -15.63 1.02
CA LYS A 52 -3.29 -14.92 2.19
C LYS A 52 -2.73 -13.49 2.31
N LEU A 53 -1.63 -13.20 1.64
CA LEU A 53 -1.07 -11.85 1.62
C LEU A 53 -2.00 -10.84 0.96
N TRP A 54 -2.88 -11.28 0.05
CA TRP A 54 -3.90 -10.40 -0.53
C TRP A 54 -4.85 -9.85 0.53
N ASP A 55 -5.13 -10.60 1.58
CA ASP A 55 -5.97 -10.12 2.69
C ASP A 55 -5.28 -8.95 3.41
N LYS A 56 -3.96 -9.04 3.59
CA LYS A 56 -3.18 -7.96 4.21
C LYS A 56 -3.16 -6.72 3.31
N VAL A 57 -3.02 -6.91 2.01
CA VAL A 57 -3.07 -5.80 1.04
C VAL A 57 -4.41 -5.09 1.14
N ARG A 58 -5.52 -5.83 1.12
CA ARG A 58 -6.85 -5.24 1.23
C ARG A 58 -7.07 -4.52 2.56
N ALA A 59 -6.58 -5.08 3.65
CA ALA A 59 -6.70 -4.46 4.97
C ALA A 59 -5.96 -3.13 5.02
N ASP A 60 -4.75 -3.06 4.48
CA ASP A 60 -3.97 -1.84 4.46
C ASP A 60 -4.57 -0.79 3.51
N LEU A 61 -5.12 -1.21 2.37
CA LEU A 61 -5.84 -0.31 1.47
C LEU A 61 -7.07 0.30 2.15
N ASN A 62 -7.84 -0.52 2.86
CA ASN A 62 -9.00 -0.04 3.61
C ASN A 62 -8.58 0.92 4.72
N TRP A 63 -7.46 0.66 5.38
CA TRP A 63 -6.93 1.55 6.40
C TRP A 63 -6.69 2.95 5.81
N PHE A 64 -6.07 3.04 4.64
CA PHE A 64 -5.84 4.33 3.98
C PHE A 64 -7.15 5.02 3.60
N ARG A 65 -8.11 4.30 3.07
CA ARG A 65 -9.42 4.88 2.73
C ARG A 65 -10.08 5.53 3.93
N GLN A 66 -9.95 4.93 5.09
CA GLN A 66 -10.59 5.41 6.31
C GLN A 66 -9.79 6.49 7.02
N HIS A 67 -8.47 6.41 6.99
CA HIS A 67 -7.61 7.31 7.76
C HIS A 67 -7.04 8.46 6.94
N ASN A 68 -6.81 8.27 5.65
CA ASN A 68 -6.29 9.31 4.77
C ASN A 68 -6.73 9.05 3.33
N ALA A 69 -7.98 9.36 3.06
CA ALA A 69 -8.56 9.13 1.74
C ALA A 69 -7.82 9.93 0.64
N ALA A 70 -7.33 11.12 0.95
CA ALA A 70 -6.58 11.93 -0.01
C ALA A 70 -5.31 11.22 -0.46
N ALA A 71 -4.55 10.67 0.48
CA ALA A 71 -3.35 9.90 0.16
C ALA A 71 -3.70 8.66 -0.67
N TYR A 72 -4.78 7.96 -0.32
CA TYR A 72 -5.24 6.81 -1.08
C TYR A 72 -5.50 7.18 -2.54
N MET A 73 -6.21 8.27 -2.78
CA MET A 73 -6.56 8.70 -4.14
C MET A 73 -5.33 9.12 -4.95
N VAL A 74 -4.33 9.73 -4.32
CA VAL A 74 -3.11 10.16 -5.03
C VAL A 74 -2.17 9.00 -5.28
N LEU A 75 -1.97 8.13 -4.28
CA LEU A 75 -0.89 7.14 -4.31
C LEU A 75 -1.34 5.74 -4.70
N LEU A 76 -2.57 5.36 -4.36
CA LEU A 76 -3.01 3.97 -4.41
C LEU A 76 -4.22 3.72 -5.32
N ASP A 77 -4.79 4.78 -5.84
CA ASP A 77 -5.94 4.65 -6.74
C ASP A 77 -5.53 4.55 -8.21
#